data_d11a62e2d10b9f7a7b9be25c1c7d098a
#
_entry.id   d11a62e2d10b9f7a7b9be25c1c7d098a
#
_cell.length_a   1.000
_cell.length_b   1.000
_cell.length_c   1.000
_cell.angle_alpha   90.00
_cell.angle_beta   90.00
_cell.angle_gamma   90.00
#
_symmetry.space_group_name_H-M   'P 1'
#
loop_
_entity.id
_entity.type
_entity.pdbx_description
1 polymer ?
#
loop_
_entity_poly.entity_id
_entity_poly.type
_entity_poly.pdbx_seq_one_letter_code
_entity_poly.pdbx_strand_id
1 'polypeptide(L)'
;MKKNLIILGVIVLIGLFLFLNQNKATEIVKDRIVADKIEVFHFYGGQQCWSCIAVGDYTEKTIQLRFPQEYSAAIITFRSVNVDLPQNRELSEKYQARGSSLFINSIINGEDHIEEDITVWRLVNNQPKFMNYLQDKLNGLLGK
;
A
#
# COMPACT_ATOMS: atom_id res chain seq x y z
N MET A 1 -49.84 33.21 22.44
CA MET A 1 -49.46 31.80 22.72
C MET A 1 -49.26 30.97 21.46
N LYS A 2 -50.11 30.97 20.44
CA LYS A 2 -49.96 30.14 19.21
C LYS A 2 -48.70 30.43 18.37
N LYS A 3 -48.24 31.70 18.25
CA LYS A 3 -47.03 32.08 17.49
C LYS A 3 -45.73 31.48 18.08
N ASN A 4 -45.60 31.46 19.40
CA ASN A 4 -44.40 30.97 20.06
C ASN A 4 -44.31 29.44 19.94
N LEU A 5 -45.43 28.72 19.88
CA LEU A 5 -45.49 27.28 19.69
C LEU A 5 -45.05 26.86 18.29
N ILE A 6 -45.42 27.68 17.27
CA ILE A 6 -45.03 27.46 15.87
C ILE A 6 -43.51 27.65 15.69
N ILE A 7 -42.96 28.71 16.29
CA ILE A 7 -41.50 28.99 16.23
C ILE A 7 -40.71 27.86 16.90
N LEU A 8 -41.17 27.38 18.05
CA LEU A 8 -40.51 26.25 18.75
C LEU A 8 -40.51 24.96 17.88
N GLY A 9 -41.64 24.69 17.23
CA GLY A 9 -41.76 23.54 16.33
C GLY A 9 -40.80 23.61 15.12
N VAL A 10 -40.64 24.79 14.53
CA VAL A 10 -39.70 25.00 13.41
C VAL A 10 -38.25 24.83 13.84
N ILE A 11 -37.85 25.32 15.01
CA ILE A 11 -36.50 25.18 15.54
C ILE A 11 -36.18 23.71 15.78
N VAL A 12 -37.11 22.93 16.34
CA VAL A 12 -36.94 21.50 16.57
C VAL A 12 -36.79 20.74 15.26
N LEU A 13 -37.58 21.06 14.23
CA LEU A 13 -37.49 20.43 12.91
C LEU A 13 -36.17 20.74 12.20
N ILE A 14 -35.68 21.98 12.30
CA ILE A 14 -34.37 22.37 11.74
C ILE A 14 -33.26 21.66 12.49
N GLY A 15 -33.31 21.57 13.80
CA GLY A 15 -32.35 20.86 14.63
C GLY A 15 -32.28 19.37 14.28
N LEU A 16 -33.45 18.74 14.12
CA LEU A 16 -33.54 17.32 13.72
C LEU A 16 -33.02 17.10 12.29
N PHE A 17 -33.31 18.01 11.36
CA PHE A 17 -32.81 17.94 9.98
C PHE A 17 -31.29 18.09 9.91
N LEU A 18 -30.70 19.00 10.70
CA LEU A 18 -29.25 19.18 10.78
C LEU A 18 -28.58 17.97 11.44
N PHE A 19 -29.19 17.40 12.48
CA PHE A 19 -28.70 16.19 13.15
C PHE A 19 -28.71 14.97 12.22
N LEU A 20 -29.77 14.79 11.45
CA LEU A 20 -29.90 13.68 10.47
C LEU A 20 -28.92 13.88 9.29
N ASN A 21 -28.63 15.11 8.88
CA ASN A 21 -27.64 15.39 7.85
C ASN A 21 -26.19 15.21 8.33
N GLN A 22 -25.90 15.45 9.60
CA GLN A 22 -24.56 15.18 10.14
C GLN A 22 -24.23 13.68 10.13
N ASN A 23 -25.21 12.82 10.36
CA ASN A 23 -25.01 11.35 10.28
C ASN A 23 -24.79 10.85 8.84
N LYS A 24 -25.26 11.58 7.81
CA LYS A 24 -24.98 11.22 6.40
C LYS A 24 -23.58 11.60 5.93
N ALA A 25 -22.95 12.59 6.56
CA ALA A 25 -21.59 13.00 6.20
C ALA A 25 -20.51 12.01 6.70
N THR A 26 -20.84 11.15 7.66
CA THR A 26 -19.90 10.19 8.26
C THR A 26 -19.86 8.86 7.50
N GLU A 27 -20.78 8.61 6.57
CA GLU A 27 -20.87 7.31 5.82
C GLU A 27 -20.15 7.31 4.47
N ILE A 28 -19.49 8.40 4.04
CA ILE A 28 -18.76 8.45 2.78
C ILE A 28 -17.23 8.50 3.03
N VAL A 29 -16.75 8.09 4.17
CA VAL A 29 -15.42 7.52 4.25
C VAL A 29 -15.56 6.07 3.74
N LYS A 30 -15.66 5.91 2.42
CA LYS A 30 -15.47 4.62 1.75
C LYS A 30 -14.24 4.01 2.39
N ASP A 31 -14.45 2.90 3.06
CA ASP A 31 -13.45 2.08 3.73
C ASP A 31 -12.28 1.86 2.72
N ARG A 32 -11.36 2.81 2.69
CA ARG A 32 -10.17 2.69 1.87
C ARG A 32 -9.31 1.73 2.64
N ILE A 33 -9.29 0.48 2.19
CA ILE A 33 -8.46 -0.57 2.76
C ILE A 33 -7.01 -0.07 2.69
N VAL A 34 -6.50 0.38 3.82
CA VAL A 34 -5.15 0.94 3.99
C VAL A 34 -4.30 -0.12 4.67
N ALA A 35 -3.11 -0.34 4.14
CA ALA A 35 -2.17 -1.27 4.75
C ALA A 35 -1.58 -0.70 6.05
N ASP A 36 -1.58 -1.50 7.10
CA ASP A 36 -0.89 -1.21 8.37
C ASP A 36 0.63 -1.27 8.19
N LYS A 37 1.08 -2.19 7.31
CA LYS A 37 2.47 -2.41 6.95
C LYS A 37 2.57 -2.92 5.52
N ILE A 38 3.65 -2.56 4.83
CA ILE A 38 3.97 -3.05 3.50
C ILE A 38 5.35 -3.71 3.54
N GLU A 39 5.42 -4.97 3.13
CA GLU A 39 6.67 -5.70 2.98
C GLU A 39 6.96 -5.90 1.50
N VAL A 40 8.09 -5.39 1.03
CA VAL A 40 8.51 -5.50 -0.36
C VAL A 40 9.68 -6.46 -0.44
N PHE A 41 9.54 -7.52 -1.25
CA PHE A 41 10.56 -8.54 -1.44
C PHE A 41 10.99 -8.59 -2.90
N HIS A 42 12.28 -8.42 -3.13
CA HIS A 42 12.91 -8.75 -4.40
C HIS A 42 13.57 -10.14 -4.27
N PHE A 43 12.92 -11.14 -4.83
CA PHE A 43 13.51 -12.47 -4.93
C PHE A 43 14.43 -12.55 -6.13
N TYR A 44 15.52 -13.34 -6.01
CA TYR A 44 16.48 -13.57 -7.10
C TYR A 44 17.18 -14.91 -6.94
N GLY A 45 17.69 -15.46 -8.05
CA GLY A 45 18.57 -16.65 -8.07
C GLY A 45 20.04 -16.27 -8.09
N GLY A 46 20.93 -17.24 -8.01
CA GLY A 46 22.38 -17.05 -8.00
C GLY A 46 22.95 -16.41 -9.27
N GLN A 47 22.27 -16.54 -10.40
CA GLN A 47 22.62 -15.87 -11.65
C GLN A 47 21.57 -14.82 -12.00
N GLN A 48 21.94 -13.55 -11.86
CA GLN A 48 21.06 -12.43 -12.15
C GLN A 48 21.41 -11.79 -13.50
N CYS A 49 20.40 -11.57 -14.33
CA CYS A 49 20.52 -10.73 -15.51
C CYS A 49 20.48 -9.24 -15.12
N TRP A 50 20.88 -8.36 -16.04
CA TRP A 50 20.84 -6.92 -15.80
C TRP A 50 19.46 -6.41 -15.32
N SER A 51 18.38 -6.84 -15.96
CA SER A 51 17.04 -6.43 -15.57
C SER A 51 16.65 -6.97 -14.20
N CYS A 52 17.13 -8.14 -13.81
CA CYS A 52 16.90 -8.69 -12.48
C CYS A 52 17.52 -7.81 -11.39
N ILE A 53 18.78 -7.41 -11.60
CA ILE A 53 19.50 -6.49 -10.69
C ILE A 53 18.78 -5.15 -10.64
N ALA A 54 18.43 -4.58 -11.80
CA ALA A 54 17.80 -3.26 -11.89
C ALA A 54 16.44 -3.21 -11.17
N VAL A 55 15.63 -4.27 -11.19
CA VAL A 55 14.37 -4.33 -10.42
C VAL A 55 14.65 -4.18 -8.92
N GLY A 56 15.61 -4.90 -8.38
CA GLY A 56 16.00 -4.78 -6.97
C GLY A 56 16.48 -3.38 -6.61
N ASP A 57 17.46 -2.87 -7.37
CA ASP A 57 18.09 -1.57 -7.11
C ASP A 57 17.09 -0.41 -7.23
N TYR A 58 16.22 -0.42 -8.25
CA TYR A 58 15.23 0.65 -8.42
C TYR A 58 14.14 0.59 -7.36
N THR A 59 13.78 -0.60 -6.91
CA THR A 59 12.83 -0.79 -5.79
C THR A 59 13.40 -0.21 -4.51
N GLU A 60 14.61 -0.62 -4.13
CA GLU A 60 15.26 -0.12 -2.92
C GLU A 60 15.42 1.39 -2.96
N LYS A 61 15.93 1.92 -4.08
CA LYS A 61 16.09 3.36 -4.30
C LYS A 61 14.76 4.11 -4.20
N THR A 62 13.68 3.55 -4.74
CA THR A 62 12.34 4.16 -4.65
C THR A 62 11.92 4.28 -3.20
N ILE A 63 12.02 3.20 -2.43
CA ILE A 63 11.61 3.16 -1.03
C ILE A 63 12.43 4.14 -0.20
N GLN A 64 13.76 4.10 -0.33
CA GLN A 64 14.65 4.97 0.44
C GLN A 64 14.46 6.47 0.14
N LEU A 65 14.25 6.82 -1.14
CA LEU A 65 14.15 8.23 -1.55
C LEU A 65 12.73 8.81 -1.46
N ARG A 66 11.70 7.99 -1.65
CA ARG A 66 10.31 8.46 -1.74
C ARG A 66 9.51 8.20 -0.46
N PHE A 67 9.97 7.26 0.38
CA PHE A 67 9.32 6.83 1.62
C PHE A 67 10.28 6.77 2.82
N PRO A 68 11.15 7.78 3.01
CA PRO A 68 12.18 7.71 4.07
C PRO A 68 11.57 7.61 5.47
N GLN A 69 10.42 8.20 5.70
CA GLN A 69 9.73 8.17 7.01
C GLN A 69 9.11 6.79 7.26
N GLU A 70 8.38 6.26 6.28
CA GLU A 70 7.75 4.94 6.35
C GLU A 70 8.79 3.82 6.44
N TYR A 71 9.91 3.98 5.73
CA TYR A 71 11.04 3.05 5.79
C TYR A 71 11.72 3.06 7.16
N SER A 72 12.00 4.24 7.72
CA SER A 72 12.61 4.37 9.05
C SER A 72 11.69 3.88 10.18
N ALA A 73 10.37 4.03 10.01
CA ALA A 73 9.36 3.54 10.94
C ALA A 73 9.00 2.06 10.73
N ALA A 74 9.64 1.37 9.77
CA ALA A 74 9.33 -0.01 9.37
C ALA A 74 7.85 -0.25 8.95
N ILE A 75 7.15 0.82 8.53
CA ILE A 75 5.83 0.74 7.88
C ILE A 75 6.00 0.18 6.47
N ILE A 76 7.05 0.59 5.75
CA ILE A 76 7.50 -0.08 4.53
C ILE A 76 8.84 -0.75 4.82
N THR A 77 8.98 -2.03 4.47
CA THR A 77 10.25 -2.75 4.55
C THR A 77 10.65 -3.27 3.18
N PHE A 78 11.96 -3.35 2.93
CA PHE A 78 12.51 -3.93 1.71
C PHE A 78 13.55 -5.00 2.04
N ARG A 79 13.47 -6.13 1.34
CA ARG A 79 14.46 -7.21 1.43
C ARG A 79 14.73 -7.82 0.06
N SER A 80 16.03 -7.93 -0.28
CA SER A 80 16.48 -8.79 -1.37
C SER A 80 16.75 -10.19 -0.84
N VAL A 81 16.17 -11.22 -1.49
CA VAL A 81 16.13 -12.61 -1.01
C VAL A 81 16.64 -13.54 -2.10
N ASN A 82 17.77 -14.20 -1.85
CA ASN A 82 18.29 -15.24 -2.75
C ASN A 82 17.52 -16.55 -2.51
N VAL A 83 16.75 -17.01 -3.52
CA VAL A 83 15.92 -18.22 -3.43
C VAL A 83 16.73 -19.51 -3.37
N ASP A 84 18.01 -19.49 -3.83
CA ASP A 84 18.87 -20.68 -3.85
C ASP A 84 19.48 -20.98 -2.47
N LEU A 85 19.37 -20.05 -1.51
CA LEU A 85 19.92 -20.24 -0.18
C LEU A 85 18.93 -20.98 0.73
N PRO A 86 19.37 -22.08 1.39
CA PRO A 86 18.50 -22.91 2.23
C PRO A 86 17.75 -22.16 3.32
N GLN A 87 18.37 -21.14 3.91
CA GLN A 87 17.75 -20.31 4.95
C GLN A 87 16.57 -19.47 4.45
N ASN A 88 16.43 -19.28 3.14
CA ASN A 88 15.35 -18.52 2.53
C ASN A 88 14.21 -19.41 1.99
N ARG A 89 14.34 -20.75 2.15
CA ARG A 89 13.40 -21.72 1.58
C ARG A 89 11.96 -21.44 2.04
N GLU A 90 11.71 -21.34 3.33
CA GLU A 90 10.37 -21.13 3.88
C GLU A 90 9.74 -19.84 3.34
N LEU A 91 10.51 -18.75 3.29
CA LEU A 91 10.05 -17.49 2.74
C LEU A 91 9.76 -17.59 1.24
N SER A 92 10.65 -18.24 0.49
CA SER A 92 10.46 -18.45 -0.96
C SER A 92 9.23 -19.32 -1.26
N GLU A 93 8.98 -20.35 -0.46
CA GLU A 93 7.78 -21.19 -0.57
C GLU A 93 6.51 -20.42 -0.24
N LYS A 94 6.51 -19.60 0.84
CA LYS A 94 5.38 -18.73 1.20
C LYS A 94 4.96 -17.82 0.03
N TYR A 95 5.94 -17.22 -0.65
CA TYR A 95 5.70 -16.31 -1.79
C TYR A 95 5.64 -17.05 -3.14
N GLN A 96 5.83 -18.38 -3.17
CA GLN A 96 5.95 -19.18 -4.38
C GLN A 96 7.02 -18.64 -5.36
N ALA A 97 8.03 -17.97 -4.83
CA ALA A 97 9.11 -17.36 -5.60
C ALA A 97 10.12 -18.43 -6.03
N ARG A 98 10.34 -18.56 -7.36
CA ARG A 98 11.25 -19.56 -7.96
C ARG A 98 12.43 -18.92 -8.71
N GLY A 99 12.51 -17.60 -8.69
CA GLY A 99 13.53 -16.82 -9.41
C GLY A 99 13.31 -15.33 -9.22
N SER A 100 13.80 -14.52 -10.17
CA SER A 100 13.69 -13.07 -10.06
C SER A 100 12.25 -12.61 -10.16
N SER A 101 11.77 -12.00 -9.07
CA SER A 101 10.40 -11.49 -8.94
C SER A 101 10.33 -10.37 -7.90
N LEU A 102 9.36 -9.49 -8.04
CA LEU A 102 9.06 -8.48 -7.05
C LEU A 102 7.69 -8.76 -6.45
N PHE A 103 7.65 -8.94 -5.13
CA PHE A 103 6.43 -9.13 -4.39
C PHE A 103 6.18 -7.97 -3.44
N ILE A 104 4.92 -7.58 -3.32
CA ILE A 104 4.44 -6.62 -2.34
C ILE A 104 3.42 -7.35 -1.48
N ASN A 105 3.68 -7.40 -0.17
CA ASN A 105 2.74 -7.90 0.81
C ASN A 105 2.16 -6.72 1.59
N SER A 106 0.88 -6.47 1.42
CA SER A 106 0.14 -5.48 2.20
C SER A 106 -0.47 -6.17 3.41
N ILE A 107 -0.04 -5.83 4.59
CA ILE A 107 -0.61 -6.34 5.84
C ILE A 107 -1.76 -5.42 6.23
N ILE A 108 -2.98 -5.96 6.28
CA ILE A 108 -4.21 -5.22 6.56
C ILE A 108 -4.94 -5.96 7.69
N ASN A 109 -5.16 -5.30 8.81
CA ASN A 109 -5.76 -5.92 10.00
C ASN A 109 -5.02 -7.20 10.45
N GLY A 110 -3.71 -7.27 10.23
CA GLY A 110 -2.88 -8.43 10.55
C GLY A 110 -2.90 -9.57 9.54
N GLU A 111 -3.62 -9.42 8.43
CA GLU A 111 -3.69 -10.43 7.35
C GLU A 111 -2.76 -10.06 6.19
N ASP A 112 -2.09 -11.07 5.64
CA ASP A 112 -1.20 -10.93 4.48
C ASP A 112 -2.00 -10.85 3.17
N HIS A 113 -1.70 -9.84 2.35
CA HIS A 113 -2.19 -9.67 0.98
C HIS A 113 -1.01 -9.64 0.03
N ILE A 114 -0.56 -10.79 -0.41
CA ILE A 114 0.64 -11.00 -1.22
C ILE A 114 0.30 -10.84 -2.71
N GLU A 115 1.01 -9.96 -3.41
CA GLU A 115 0.88 -9.74 -4.84
C GLU A 115 2.27 -9.74 -5.50
N GLU A 116 2.43 -10.49 -6.61
CA GLU A 116 3.59 -10.33 -7.49
C GLU A 116 3.39 -9.14 -8.42
N ASP A 117 4.33 -8.21 -8.42
CA ASP A 117 4.30 -7.05 -9.33
C ASP A 117 5.05 -7.33 -10.63
N ILE A 118 4.31 -7.86 -11.60
CA ILE A 118 4.86 -8.15 -12.93
C ILE A 118 5.03 -6.89 -13.82
N THR A 119 4.42 -5.77 -13.45
CA THR A 119 4.47 -4.51 -14.23
C THR A 119 5.86 -3.91 -14.24
N VAL A 120 6.62 -4.10 -13.17
CA VAL A 120 8.00 -3.58 -13.04
C VAL A 120 8.92 -4.04 -14.16
N TRP A 121 8.73 -5.26 -14.69
CA TRP A 121 9.53 -5.80 -15.79
C TRP A 121 9.37 -5.02 -17.11
N ARG A 122 8.21 -4.39 -17.31
CA ARG A 122 7.95 -3.54 -18.50
C ARG A 122 8.58 -2.15 -18.36
N LEU A 123 8.92 -1.75 -17.13
CA LEU A 123 9.42 -0.42 -16.80
C LEU A 123 10.92 -0.39 -16.54
N VAL A 124 11.58 -1.55 -16.44
CA VAL A 124 12.97 -1.69 -16.05
C VAL A 124 13.95 -0.88 -16.93
N ASN A 125 13.62 -0.68 -18.20
CA ASN A 125 14.43 0.14 -19.13
C ASN A 125 14.29 1.65 -18.91
N ASN A 126 13.43 2.10 -17.98
CA ASN A 126 13.21 3.51 -17.68
C ASN A 126 13.08 3.72 -16.18
N GLN A 127 14.21 3.92 -15.51
CA GLN A 127 14.25 4.08 -14.05
C GLN A 127 13.26 5.14 -13.52
N PRO A 128 13.14 6.37 -14.09
CA PRO A 128 12.17 7.34 -13.60
C PRO A 128 10.72 6.84 -13.68
N LYS A 129 10.32 6.17 -14.77
CA LYS A 129 8.98 5.59 -14.90
C LYS A 129 8.75 4.45 -13.91
N PHE A 130 9.76 3.60 -13.70
CA PHE A 130 9.72 2.54 -12.69
C PHE A 130 9.47 3.12 -11.29
N MET A 131 10.29 4.10 -10.91
CA MET A 131 10.21 4.71 -9.58
C MET A 131 8.88 5.43 -9.34
N ASN A 132 8.36 6.14 -10.34
CA ASN A 132 7.06 6.80 -10.26
C ASN A 132 5.93 5.78 -10.12
N TYR A 133 5.92 4.74 -10.95
CA TYR A 133 4.94 3.65 -10.87
C TYR A 133 4.92 3.00 -9.48
N LEU A 134 6.09 2.62 -8.97
CA LEU A 134 6.18 1.97 -7.66
C LEU A 134 5.77 2.93 -6.53
N GLN A 135 6.13 4.20 -6.63
CA GLN A 135 5.68 5.23 -5.69
C GLN A 135 4.16 5.35 -5.66
N ASP A 136 3.52 5.44 -6.83
CA ASP A 136 2.05 5.56 -6.93
C ASP A 136 1.36 4.31 -6.37
N LYS A 137 1.89 3.12 -6.65
CA LYS A 137 1.38 1.86 -6.10
C LYS A 137 1.46 1.83 -4.56
N LEU A 138 2.62 2.14 -4.00
CA LEU A 138 2.82 2.16 -2.54
C LEU A 138 1.98 3.25 -1.86
N ASN A 139 1.85 4.45 -2.47
CA ASN A 139 0.95 5.49 -1.98
C ASN A 139 -0.51 5.01 -1.94
N GLY A 140 -0.96 4.32 -2.98
CA GLY A 140 -2.31 3.75 -3.01
C GLY A 140 -2.55 2.76 -1.86
N LEU A 141 -1.57 1.91 -1.54
CA LEU A 141 -1.64 0.96 -0.44
C LEU A 141 -1.60 1.66 0.94
N LEU A 142 -0.92 2.80 1.05
CA LEU A 142 -0.88 3.64 2.27
C LEU A 142 -2.08 4.59 2.39
N GLY A 143 -2.98 4.60 1.42
CA GLY A 143 -4.14 5.50 1.42
C GLY A 143 -3.80 6.98 1.13
N LYS A 144 -2.64 7.26 0.50
CA LYS A 144 -2.12 8.59 0.16
C LYS A 144 -2.49 9.00 -1.26
#